data_d872a5ee054afb453c6945e7e472df8a
#
_entry.id   d872a5ee054afb453c6945e7e472df8a
#
_cell.length_a   1.000
_cell.length_b   1.000
_cell.length_c   1.000
_cell.angle_alpha   90.00
_cell.angle_beta   90.00
_cell.angle_gamma   90.00
#
_symmetry.space_group_name_H-M   'P 1'
#
loop_
_entity.id
_entity.type
_entity.pdbx_description
1 polymer ?
#
loop_
_entity_poly.entity_id
_entity_poly.type
_entity_poly.pdbx_seq_one_letter_code
_entity_poly.pdbx_strand_id
1 'polypeptide(L)'
;MPFSTSDGIRLWTATTGTATGRPAVVILHGGPGLWDDYAVLAAMLDDLVVVHRFDQRGCGRSDPSDVQTLTRSARDIDELRAYFGHERIVVIGHSFGATLAMTYAASYGDHVAGVVYLGGVGVGDWRTAYDEERARRITPEQDARLQELSGRQRTPAEETEFRALSWFTDHADRERAMEWAYASAAVDLPINFAANRALGATGRLTPDEQKAQAAAIRAPVTFVHGAGDPRPAWAVRDLADHVPNHTFHLIPGAGHSPWLEQPERVREVLRAAVMEPK
;
A
#
# COMPACT_ATOMS: atom_id res chain seq x y z
N MET A 1 -17.78 10.42 -8.41
CA MET A 1 -18.44 9.76 -9.57
C MET A 1 -17.56 8.60 -9.99
N PRO A 2 -18.09 7.46 -10.41
CA PRO A 2 -17.25 6.35 -10.82
C PRO A 2 -16.43 6.74 -12.06
N PHE A 3 -15.13 6.43 -12.01
CA PHE A 3 -14.22 6.57 -13.14
C PHE A 3 -14.23 5.27 -13.96
N SER A 4 -14.29 5.35 -15.29
CA SER A 4 -14.18 4.18 -16.17
C SER A 4 -12.85 4.20 -16.92
N THR A 5 -12.12 3.10 -16.82
CA THR A 5 -10.86 2.90 -17.55
C THR A 5 -11.09 2.68 -19.04
N SER A 6 -10.04 2.79 -19.85
CA SER A 6 -10.11 2.61 -21.31
C SER A 6 -10.57 1.22 -21.77
N ASP A 7 -10.47 0.21 -20.91
CA ASP A 7 -10.98 -1.15 -21.14
C ASP A 7 -12.36 -1.41 -20.48
N GLY A 8 -13.02 -0.34 -20.00
CA GLY A 8 -14.40 -0.37 -19.56
C GLY A 8 -14.64 -0.76 -18.10
N ILE A 9 -13.57 -0.98 -17.30
CA ILE A 9 -13.70 -1.29 -15.87
C ILE A 9 -14.00 -0.01 -15.09
N ARG A 10 -15.07 -0.01 -14.29
CA ARG A 10 -15.38 1.11 -13.40
C ARG A 10 -14.61 0.95 -12.11
N LEU A 11 -13.83 1.98 -11.76
CA LEU A 11 -13.12 2.05 -10.48
C LEU A 11 -13.91 2.95 -9.52
N TRP A 12 -14.09 2.45 -8.31
CA TRP A 12 -14.57 3.29 -7.22
C TRP A 12 -13.51 4.29 -6.81
N THR A 13 -13.91 5.56 -6.65
CA THR A 13 -12.98 6.65 -6.27
C THR A 13 -13.57 7.51 -5.14
N ALA A 14 -12.70 8.04 -4.31
CA ALA A 14 -13.00 9.07 -3.33
C ALA A 14 -11.99 10.21 -3.46
N THR A 15 -12.46 11.45 -3.30
CA THR A 15 -11.62 12.64 -3.36
C THR A 15 -11.88 13.50 -2.15
N THR A 16 -10.81 13.97 -1.50
CA THR A 16 -10.85 14.94 -0.40
C THR A 16 -9.87 16.08 -0.69
N GLY A 17 -9.96 17.16 0.08
CA GLY A 17 -9.09 18.33 -0.06
C GLY A 17 -9.50 19.29 -1.17
N THR A 18 -8.73 20.35 -1.31
CA THR A 18 -8.96 21.43 -2.28
C THR A 18 -7.71 21.70 -3.09
N ALA A 19 -7.89 22.16 -4.33
CA ALA A 19 -6.77 22.51 -5.21
C ALA A 19 -6.01 23.74 -4.68
N THR A 20 -4.70 23.59 -4.48
CA THR A 20 -3.81 24.64 -3.96
C THR A 20 -2.71 25.03 -4.94
N GLY A 21 -2.78 24.55 -6.18
CA GLY A 21 -1.72 24.71 -7.20
C GLY A 21 -0.56 23.72 -7.04
N ARG A 22 -0.61 22.85 -6.03
CA ARG A 22 0.33 21.74 -5.85
C ARG A 22 -0.13 20.49 -6.59
N PRO A 23 0.79 19.57 -6.92
CA PRO A 23 0.40 18.26 -7.44
C PRO A 23 -0.57 17.55 -6.49
N ALA A 24 -1.62 16.95 -7.04
CA ALA A 24 -2.53 16.13 -6.27
C ALA A 24 -1.85 14.83 -5.81
N VAL A 25 -2.38 14.24 -4.76
CA VAL A 25 -1.95 12.94 -4.24
C VAL A 25 -2.91 11.84 -4.73
N VAL A 26 -2.37 10.69 -5.14
CA VAL A 26 -3.12 9.45 -5.36
C VAL A 26 -2.61 8.39 -4.40
N ILE A 27 -3.50 7.85 -3.57
CA ILE A 27 -3.16 6.79 -2.60
C ILE A 27 -3.51 5.42 -3.19
N LEU A 28 -2.55 4.49 -3.14
CA LEU A 28 -2.65 3.12 -3.63
C LEU A 28 -2.69 2.15 -2.44
N HIS A 29 -3.79 1.41 -2.34
CA HIS A 29 -3.97 0.44 -1.26
C HIS A 29 -3.09 -0.80 -1.41
N GLY A 30 -2.90 -1.50 -0.30
CA GLY A 30 -2.15 -2.74 -0.19
C GLY A 30 -2.94 -4.00 -0.59
N GLY A 31 -2.43 -5.12 -0.19
CA GLY A 31 -2.94 -6.46 -0.44
C GLY A 31 -1.87 -7.34 -1.09
N PRO A 32 -1.87 -7.54 -2.42
CA PRO A 32 -2.89 -7.17 -3.41
C PRO A 32 -4.24 -7.85 -3.15
N GLY A 33 -5.31 -7.29 -3.70
CA GLY A 33 -6.65 -7.87 -3.59
C GLY A 33 -7.48 -7.35 -2.42
N LEU A 34 -7.01 -6.34 -1.65
CA LEU A 34 -7.77 -5.65 -0.61
C LEU A 34 -8.56 -4.48 -1.21
N TRP A 35 -8.80 -3.45 -0.45
CA TRP A 35 -9.59 -2.26 -0.82
C TRP A 35 -8.97 -1.00 -0.22
N ASP A 36 -9.50 0.15 -0.58
CA ASP A 36 -9.14 1.42 0.05
C ASP A 36 -9.82 1.61 1.40
N ASP A 37 -9.02 1.73 2.45
CA ASP A 37 -9.40 2.12 3.81
C ASP A 37 -8.53 3.27 4.35
N TYR A 38 -7.93 4.03 3.45
CA TYR A 38 -6.91 5.07 3.73
C TYR A 38 -7.50 6.46 3.97
N ALA A 39 -8.76 6.57 4.41
CA ALA A 39 -9.37 7.87 4.72
C ALA A 39 -8.59 8.64 5.79
N VAL A 40 -8.08 7.94 6.82
CA VAL A 40 -7.26 8.55 7.88
C VAL A 40 -5.94 9.10 7.32
N LEU A 41 -5.31 8.36 6.40
CA LEU A 41 -4.09 8.80 5.74
C LEU A 41 -4.34 10.04 4.84
N ALA A 42 -5.45 10.03 4.10
CA ALA A 42 -5.86 11.17 3.28
C ALA A 42 -6.11 12.43 4.11
N ALA A 43 -6.76 12.30 5.28
CA ALA A 43 -7.00 13.41 6.21
C ALA A 43 -5.73 14.03 6.81
N MET A 44 -4.57 13.40 6.66
CA MET A 44 -3.29 14.00 7.03
C MET A 44 -2.81 15.06 6.02
N LEU A 45 -3.39 15.10 4.81
CA LEU A 45 -2.91 15.87 3.66
C LEU A 45 -3.98 16.78 3.01
N ASP A 46 -5.27 16.51 3.23
CA ASP A 46 -6.37 17.13 2.49
C ASP A 46 -6.60 18.63 2.83
N ASP A 47 -5.97 19.13 3.86
CA ASP A 47 -5.82 20.59 4.11
C ASP A 47 -4.74 21.25 3.24
N LEU A 48 -3.88 20.48 2.58
CA LEU A 48 -2.76 20.98 1.77
C LEU A 48 -2.94 20.77 0.26
N VAL A 49 -3.54 19.66 -0.13
CA VAL A 49 -3.63 19.20 -1.52
C VAL A 49 -4.93 18.43 -1.75
N VAL A 50 -5.29 18.26 -3.02
CA VAL A 50 -6.30 17.26 -3.41
C VAL A 50 -5.74 15.86 -3.21
N VAL A 51 -6.51 14.99 -2.57
CA VAL A 51 -6.16 13.58 -2.36
C VAL A 51 -7.21 12.69 -3.01
N HIS A 52 -6.80 11.87 -3.96
CA HIS A 52 -7.62 10.84 -4.59
C HIS A 52 -7.29 9.47 -4.02
N ARG A 53 -8.30 8.69 -3.75
CA ARG A 53 -8.22 7.28 -3.34
C ARG A 53 -9.12 6.46 -4.23
N PHE A 54 -8.78 5.21 -4.48
CA PHE A 54 -9.60 4.32 -5.29
C PHE A 54 -9.39 2.86 -4.91
N ASP A 55 -10.39 2.04 -5.16
CA ASP A 55 -10.23 0.59 -5.15
C ASP A 55 -9.64 0.16 -6.49
N GLN A 56 -8.50 -0.57 -6.45
CA GLN A 56 -7.87 -1.10 -7.65
C GLN A 56 -8.83 -2.06 -8.39
N ARG A 57 -8.60 -2.29 -9.68
CA ARG A 57 -9.44 -3.17 -10.50
C ARG A 57 -9.67 -4.54 -9.85
N GLY A 58 -10.91 -5.01 -9.88
CA GLY A 58 -11.29 -6.27 -9.27
C GLY A 58 -11.30 -6.27 -7.75
N CYS A 59 -11.07 -5.15 -7.09
CA CYS A 59 -10.97 -5.03 -5.63
C CYS A 59 -12.11 -4.18 -5.07
N GLY A 60 -12.50 -4.47 -3.83
CA GLY A 60 -13.42 -3.66 -3.05
C GLY A 60 -14.72 -3.34 -3.77
N ARG A 61 -14.95 -2.06 -4.07
CA ARG A 61 -16.16 -1.49 -4.71
C ARG A 61 -15.99 -1.29 -6.22
N SER A 62 -14.80 -1.58 -6.76
CA SER A 62 -14.52 -1.53 -8.21
C SER A 62 -15.07 -2.75 -8.93
N ASP A 63 -15.35 -2.61 -10.24
CA ASP A 63 -15.85 -3.71 -11.05
C ASP A 63 -14.88 -4.91 -11.05
N PRO A 64 -15.39 -6.15 -11.12
CA PRO A 64 -14.58 -7.35 -11.31
C PRO A 64 -13.68 -7.24 -12.55
N SER A 65 -12.50 -7.83 -12.47
CA SER A 65 -11.56 -7.89 -13.60
C SER A 65 -10.66 -9.10 -13.49
N ASP A 66 -10.50 -9.83 -14.59
CA ASP A 66 -9.56 -10.95 -14.71
C ASP A 66 -8.15 -10.48 -15.13
N VAL A 67 -8.03 -9.21 -15.55
CA VAL A 67 -6.73 -8.64 -15.95
C VAL A 67 -6.04 -8.07 -14.72
N GLN A 68 -5.21 -8.90 -14.08
CA GLN A 68 -4.47 -8.57 -12.88
C GLN A 68 -2.97 -8.56 -13.16
N THR A 69 -2.46 -7.42 -13.68
CA THR A 69 -1.03 -7.22 -13.98
C THR A 69 -0.56 -5.86 -13.47
N LEU A 70 0.72 -5.77 -13.06
CA LEU A 70 1.33 -4.50 -12.63
C LEU A 70 1.26 -3.43 -13.72
N THR A 71 1.50 -3.81 -14.97
CA THR A 71 1.44 -2.89 -16.13
C THR A 71 0.05 -2.31 -16.32
N ARG A 72 -1.01 -3.15 -16.22
CA ARG A 72 -2.39 -2.64 -16.35
C ARG A 72 -2.78 -1.78 -15.15
N SER A 73 -2.41 -2.17 -13.94
CA SER A 73 -2.67 -1.36 -12.74
C SER A 73 -1.95 -0.02 -12.77
N ALA A 74 -0.71 0.03 -13.28
CA ALA A 74 0.01 1.29 -13.49
C ALA A 74 -0.70 2.18 -14.53
N ARG A 75 -1.23 1.59 -15.60
CA ARG A 75 -2.03 2.32 -16.59
C ARG A 75 -3.34 2.85 -16.00
N ASP A 76 -4.01 2.12 -15.12
CA ASP A 76 -5.21 2.61 -14.42
C ASP A 76 -4.93 3.89 -13.62
N ILE A 77 -3.76 3.97 -12.98
CA ILE A 77 -3.33 5.16 -12.24
C ILE A 77 -3.15 6.34 -13.21
N ASP A 78 -2.52 6.12 -14.37
CA ASP A 78 -2.32 7.21 -15.33
C ASP A 78 -3.64 7.67 -15.97
N GLU A 79 -4.54 6.74 -16.28
CA GLU A 79 -5.88 7.07 -16.78
C GLU A 79 -6.69 7.85 -15.73
N LEU A 80 -6.57 7.49 -14.44
CA LEU A 80 -7.21 8.20 -13.33
C LEU A 80 -6.61 9.60 -13.15
N ARG A 81 -5.28 9.75 -13.21
CA ARG A 81 -4.61 11.05 -13.21
C ARG A 81 -5.15 11.96 -14.31
N ALA A 82 -5.23 11.45 -15.55
CA ALA A 82 -5.71 12.19 -16.70
C ALA A 82 -7.20 12.55 -16.55
N TYR A 83 -8.04 11.65 -16.04
CA TYR A 83 -9.46 11.89 -15.78
C TYR A 83 -9.69 13.05 -14.80
N PHE A 84 -8.87 13.15 -13.75
CA PHE A 84 -8.93 14.26 -12.79
C PHE A 84 -8.21 15.54 -13.29
N GLY A 85 -7.62 15.53 -14.49
CA GLY A 85 -7.00 16.68 -15.11
C GLY A 85 -5.64 17.10 -14.52
N HIS A 86 -4.92 16.16 -13.89
CA HIS A 86 -3.61 16.43 -13.32
C HIS A 86 -2.50 16.19 -14.35
N GLU A 87 -1.58 17.14 -14.51
CA GLU A 87 -0.37 16.96 -15.32
C GLU A 87 0.59 15.99 -14.62
N ARG A 88 0.83 16.19 -13.34
CA ARG A 88 1.69 15.36 -12.48
C ARG A 88 1.00 15.09 -11.14
N ILE A 89 1.29 13.95 -10.54
CA ILE A 89 0.76 13.55 -9.23
C ILE A 89 1.89 13.07 -8.30
N VAL A 90 1.67 13.21 -7.01
CA VAL A 90 2.42 12.45 -5.99
C VAL A 90 1.69 11.13 -5.74
N VAL A 91 2.40 10.02 -5.79
CA VAL A 91 1.80 8.70 -5.55
C VAL A 91 2.24 8.17 -4.19
N ILE A 92 1.29 7.89 -3.31
CA ILE A 92 1.54 7.25 -2.01
C ILE A 92 1.07 5.81 -2.11
N GLY A 93 1.99 4.86 -2.07
CA GLY A 93 1.66 3.43 -2.09
C GLY A 93 1.97 2.76 -0.76
N HIS A 94 1.00 2.02 -0.21
CA HIS A 94 1.21 1.23 1.00
C HIS A 94 1.33 -0.26 0.68
N SER A 95 2.30 -0.93 1.29
CA SER A 95 2.50 -2.39 1.16
C SER A 95 2.66 -2.78 -0.32
N PHE A 96 1.79 -3.60 -0.88
CA PHE A 96 1.75 -3.88 -2.33
C PHE A 96 1.56 -2.59 -3.17
N GLY A 97 0.77 -1.63 -2.67
CA GLY A 97 0.62 -0.33 -3.32
C GLY A 97 1.95 0.42 -3.48
N ALA A 98 2.93 0.17 -2.61
CA ALA A 98 4.28 0.73 -2.74
C ALA A 98 5.03 0.14 -3.96
N THR A 99 4.91 -1.17 -4.19
CA THR A 99 5.43 -1.81 -5.41
C THR A 99 4.75 -1.24 -6.67
N LEU A 100 3.44 -1.04 -6.61
CA LEU A 100 2.69 -0.45 -7.71
C LEU A 100 3.08 1.02 -7.96
N ALA A 101 3.32 1.81 -6.91
CA ALA A 101 3.80 3.18 -7.02
C ALA A 101 5.18 3.27 -7.71
N MET A 102 6.11 2.37 -7.38
CA MET A 102 7.40 2.28 -8.06
C MET A 102 7.24 1.87 -9.53
N THR A 103 6.34 0.92 -9.82
CA THR A 103 6.04 0.50 -11.20
C THR A 103 5.45 1.65 -12.02
N TYR A 104 4.53 2.41 -11.43
CA TYR A 104 3.97 3.59 -12.07
C TYR A 104 5.05 4.66 -12.33
N ALA A 105 5.88 4.96 -11.33
CA ALA A 105 6.93 5.97 -11.46
C ALA A 105 7.99 5.61 -12.51
N ALA A 106 8.32 4.33 -12.65
CA ALA A 106 9.23 3.88 -13.69
C ALA A 106 8.62 3.92 -15.11
N SER A 107 7.30 3.66 -15.22
CA SER A 107 6.61 3.59 -16.52
C SER A 107 6.10 4.95 -17.01
N TYR A 108 5.74 5.85 -16.09
CA TYR A 108 5.10 7.14 -16.35
C TYR A 108 5.83 8.31 -15.65
N GLY A 109 7.16 8.26 -15.61
CA GLY A 109 7.99 9.17 -14.84
C GLY A 109 7.73 10.67 -15.09
N ASP A 110 7.35 11.05 -16.31
CA ASP A 110 7.02 12.44 -16.66
C ASP A 110 5.73 12.94 -15.96
N HIS A 111 4.86 12.02 -15.54
CA HIS A 111 3.61 12.29 -14.83
C HIS A 111 3.75 12.21 -13.30
N VAL A 112 4.96 11.92 -12.78
CA VAL A 112 5.19 11.74 -11.34
C VAL A 112 5.91 12.96 -10.76
N ALA A 113 5.30 13.60 -9.78
CA ALA A 113 5.90 14.68 -9.01
C ALA A 113 6.74 14.15 -7.84
N GLY A 114 6.35 13.01 -7.26
CA GLY A 114 7.03 12.34 -6.18
C GLY A 114 6.38 11.00 -5.84
N VAL A 115 7.09 10.16 -5.12
CA VAL A 115 6.60 8.87 -4.62
C VAL A 115 6.79 8.79 -3.12
N VAL A 116 5.79 8.29 -2.40
CA VAL A 116 5.95 7.80 -1.03
C VAL A 116 5.80 6.29 -1.03
N TYR A 117 6.88 5.61 -0.71
CA TYR A 117 6.95 4.16 -0.53
C TYR A 117 6.69 3.84 0.94
N LEU A 118 5.44 3.52 1.29
CA LEU A 118 4.99 3.37 2.68
C LEU A 118 4.84 1.89 3.03
N GLY A 119 5.61 1.38 3.99
CA GLY A 119 5.48 0.01 4.50
C GLY A 119 5.61 -1.07 3.41
N GLY A 120 6.32 -0.81 2.32
CA GLY A 120 6.52 -1.82 1.28
C GLY A 120 7.51 -2.90 1.72
N VAL A 121 7.64 -3.95 0.92
CA VAL A 121 8.40 -5.15 1.30
C VAL A 121 9.88 -5.11 0.92
N GLY A 122 10.29 -4.19 0.04
CA GLY A 122 11.68 -4.11 -0.43
C GLY A 122 12.08 -5.26 -1.35
N VAL A 123 13.36 -5.60 -1.33
CA VAL A 123 13.98 -6.63 -2.18
C VAL A 123 14.68 -7.71 -1.35
N GLY A 124 15.04 -8.83 -1.99
CA GLY A 124 15.71 -9.95 -1.35
C GLY A 124 14.76 -10.91 -0.65
N ASP A 125 15.31 -11.78 0.20
CA ASP A 125 14.54 -12.78 0.95
C ASP A 125 13.93 -12.20 2.25
N TRP A 126 13.10 -11.19 2.08
CA TRP A 126 12.36 -10.57 3.19
C TRP A 126 11.31 -11.52 3.78
N ARG A 127 10.84 -12.50 3.02
CA ARG A 127 9.74 -13.40 3.43
C ARG A 127 10.14 -14.33 4.55
N THR A 128 11.33 -14.90 4.50
CA THR A 128 11.86 -15.74 5.59
C THR A 128 11.90 -14.95 6.90
N ALA A 129 12.45 -13.74 6.88
CA ALA A 129 12.50 -12.89 8.06
C ALA A 129 11.09 -12.47 8.56
N TYR A 130 10.16 -12.20 7.63
CA TYR A 130 8.76 -11.92 7.96
C TYR A 130 8.09 -13.12 8.65
N ASP A 131 8.24 -14.34 8.10
CA ASP A 131 7.62 -15.54 8.64
C ASP A 131 8.18 -15.88 10.03
N GLU A 132 9.48 -15.70 10.24
CA GLU A 132 10.13 -15.87 11.55
C GLU A 132 9.60 -14.86 12.58
N GLU A 133 9.49 -13.58 12.20
CA GLU A 133 9.02 -12.55 13.12
C GLU A 133 7.52 -12.74 13.42
N ARG A 134 6.73 -13.09 12.42
CA ARG A 134 5.30 -13.43 12.60
C ARG A 134 5.13 -14.60 13.57
N ALA A 135 5.94 -15.67 13.42
CA ALA A 135 5.91 -16.82 14.31
C ALA A 135 6.26 -16.47 15.78
N ARG A 136 7.08 -15.45 16.03
CA ARG A 136 7.34 -14.94 17.38
C ARG A 136 6.18 -14.16 17.99
N ARG A 137 5.29 -13.62 17.14
CA ARG A 137 4.18 -12.72 17.55
C ARG A 137 2.85 -13.44 17.74
N ILE A 138 2.67 -14.61 17.16
CA ILE A 138 1.44 -15.39 17.24
C ILE A 138 1.60 -16.49 18.31
N THR A 139 0.56 -16.70 19.15
CA THR A 139 0.58 -17.81 20.09
C THR A 139 0.19 -19.12 19.39
N PRO A 140 0.53 -20.31 19.96
CA PRO A 140 0.12 -21.58 19.40
C PRO A 140 -1.40 -21.73 19.23
N GLU A 141 -2.19 -21.17 20.17
CA GLU A 141 -3.66 -21.20 20.15
C GLU A 141 -4.20 -20.32 19.02
N GLN A 142 -3.62 -19.12 18.84
CA GLN A 142 -3.99 -18.20 17.74
C GLN A 142 -3.64 -18.80 16.38
N ASP A 143 -2.46 -19.44 16.26
CA ASP A 143 -2.04 -20.07 15.00
C ASP A 143 -2.92 -21.28 14.67
N ALA A 144 -3.22 -22.13 15.64
CA ALA A 144 -4.15 -23.26 15.47
C ALA A 144 -5.54 -22.78 15.01
N ARG A 145 -6.06 -21.69 15.61
CA ARG A 145 -7.34 -21.11 15.23
C ARG A 145 -7.30 -20.51 13.81
N LEU A 146 -6.23 -19.82 13.46
CA LEU A 146 -6.04 -19.28 12.11
C LEU A 146 -5.99 -20.41 11.07
N GLN A 147 -5.31 -21.52 11.35
CA GLN A 147 -5.25 -22.66 10.47
C GLN A 147 -6.62 -23.34 10.31
N GLU A 148 -7.39 -23.52 11.40
CA GLU A 148 -8.76 -24.02 11.35
C GLU A 148 -9.63 -23.17 10.44
N LEU A 149 -9.59 -21.83 10.61
CA LEU A 149 -10.38 -20.90 9.82
C LEU A 149 -9.95 -20.87 8.35
N SER A 150 -8.66 -21.07 8.06
CA SER A 150 -8.13 -21.09 6.69
C SER A 150 -8.64 -22.26 5.85
N GLY A 151 -8.92 -23.41 6.47
CA GLY A 151 -9.24 -24.67 5.81
C GLY A 151 -10.72 -24.84 5.44
N ARG A 152 -11.59 -23.88 5.74
CA ARG A 152 -13.04 -24.04 5.55
C ARG A 152 -13.77 -22.75 5.21
N GLN A 153 -15.05 -22.87 4.84
CA GLN A 153 -15.94 -21.73 4.74
C GLN A 153 -16.17 -21.12 6.11
N ARG A 154 -16.25 -19.80 6.15
CA ARG A 154 -16.39 -19.00 7.36
C ARG A 154 -17.72 -18.26 7.36
N THR A 155 -18.32 -18.11 8.54
CA THR A 155 -19.38 -17.13 8.79
C THR A 155 -18.81 -15.71 8.73
N PRO A 156 -19.64 -14.66 8.61
CA PRO A 156 -19.14 -13.26 8.64
C PRO A 156 -18.29 -12.94 9.87
N ALA A 157 -18.69 -13.43 11.05
CA ALA A 157 -17.91 -13.24 12.27
C ALA A 157 -16.56 -13.95 12.23
N GLU A 158 -16.53 -15.18 11.73
CA GLU A 158 -15.30 -15.95 11.56
C GLU A 158 -14.39 -15.37 10.46
N GLU A 159 -14.96 -14.75 9.42
CA GLU A 159 -14.18 -14.02 8.42
C GLU A 159 -13.46 -12.82 9.04
N THR A 160 -14.16 -12.06 9.89
CA THR A 160 -13.55 -10.95 10.66
C THR A 160 -12.46 -11.47 11.60
N GLU A 161 -12.71 -12.57 12.33
CA GLU A 161 -11.71 -13.20 13.20
C GLU A 161 -10.49 -13.69 12.39
N PHE A 162 -10.70 -14.34 11.26
CA PHE A 162 -9.64 -14.82 10.36
C PHE A 162 -8.74 -13.68 9.89
N ARG A 163 -9.34 -12.56 9.47
CA ARG A 163 -8.61 -11.36 9.05
C ARG A 163 -7.83 -10.74 10.21
N ALA A 164 -8.46 -10.60 11.37
CA ALA A 164 -7.80 -10.05 12.55
C ALA A 164 -6.60 -10.89 12.96
N LEU A 165 -6.73 -12.23 13.01
CA LEU A 165 -5.63 -13.16 13.28
C LEU A 165 -4.55 -13.15 12.19
N SER A 166 -4.90 -12.79 10.96
CA SER A 166 -3.92 -12.65 9.86
C SER A 166 -3.12 -11.35 9.95
N TRP A 167 -3.67 -10.27 10.53
CA TRP A 167 -3.10 -8.93 10.46
C TRP A 167 -2.57 -8.38 11.78
N PHE A 168 -2.97 -8.91 12.95
CA PHE A 168 -2.53 -8.36 14.25
C PHE A 168 -1.01 -8.42 14.44
N THR A 169 -0.33 -9.37 13.81
CA THR A 169 1.13 -9.50 13.88
C THR A 169 1.86 -8.37 13.14
N ASP A 170 1.16 -7.61 12.31
CA ASP A 170 1.68 -6.50 11.54
C ASP A 170 1.90 -5.23 12.39
N HIS A 171 1.35 -5.16 13.61
CA HIS A 171 1.49 -4.02 14.51
C HIS A 171 2.66 -4.19 15.48
N ALA A 172 3.35 -3.08 15.78
CA ALA A 172 4.47 -3.05 16.73
C ALA A 172 3.96 -3.03 18.19
N ASP A 173 2.91 -2.26 18.48
CA ASP A 173 2.25 -2.22 19.78
C ASP A 173 1.44 -3.50 19.99
N ARG A 174 2.00 -4.43 20.78
CA ARG A 174 1.40 -5.75 21.01
C ARG A 174 0.12 -5.71 21.86
N GLU A 175 -0.05 -4.68 22.66
CA GLU A 175 -1.25 -4.51 23.52
C GLU A 175 -2.46 -4.11 22.69
N ARG A 176 -2.26 -3.23 21.70
CA ARG A 176 -3.31 -2.70 20.82
C ARG A 176 -3.44 -3.44 19.48
N ALA A 177 -2.51 -4.30 19.16
CA ALA A 177 -2.43 -4.99 17.86
C ALA A 177 -3.76 -5.64 17.45
N MET A 178 -4.39 -6.36 18.37
CA MET A 178 -5.65 -7.06 18.10
C MET A 178 -6.83 -6.09 17.92
N GLU A 179 -6.87 -4.99 18.67
CA GLU A 179 -7.88 -3.93 18.52
C GLU A 179 -7.85 -3.35 17.10
N TRP A 180 -6.68 -2.94 16.64
CA TRP A 180 -6.51 -2.38 15.29
C TRP A 180 -6.77 -3.41 14.17
N ALA A 181 -6.34 -4.66 14.39
CA ALA A 181 -6.59 -5.73 13.44
C ALA A 181 -8.10 -6.01 13.29
N TYR A 182 -8.87 -6.05 14.40
CA TYR A 182 -10.32 -6.20 14.33
C TYR A 182 -11.01 -5.01 13.69
N ALA A 183 -10.56 -3.78 13.95
CA ALA A 183 -11.10 -2.58 13.32
C ALA A 183 -10.93 -2.62 11.79
N SER A 184 -9.74 -3.01 11.31
CA SER A 184 -9.48 -3.19 9.87
C SER A 184 -10.24 -4.39 9.28
N ALA A 185 -10.40 -5.47 10.04
CA ALA A 185 -11.08 -6.69 9.62
C ALA A 185 -12.60 -6.54 9.50
N ALA A 186 -13.20 -5.56 10.20
CA ALA A 186 -14.64 -5.33 10.24
C ALA A 186 -15.23 -4.75 8.94
N VAL A 187 -14.39 -4.36 7.99
CA VAL A 187 -14.85 -3.85 6.69
C VAL A 187 -15.53 -4.97 5.89
N ASP A 188 -16.80 -4.77 5.56
CA ASP A 188 -17.62 -5.75 4.82
C ASP A 188 -17.38 -5.66 3.30
N LEU A 189 -16.15 -6.01 2.90
CA LEU A 189 -15.74 -6.14 1.51
C LEU A 189 -14.95 -7.45 1.33
N PRO A 190 -15.11 -8.15 0.20
CA PRO A 190 -14.41 -9.42 -0.02
C PRO A 190 -12.94 -9.21 -0.38
N ILE A 191 -12.06 -10.07 0.14
CA ILE A 191 -10.68 -10.15 -0.35
C ILE A 191 -10.69 -10.83 -1.72
N ASN A 192 -10.10 -10.19 -2.73
CA ASN A 192 -9.90 -10.81 -4.03
C ASN A 192 -8.63 -11.70 -4.02
N PHE A 193 -8.78 -12.94 -3.59
CA PHE A 193 -7.67 -13.91 -3.55
C PHE A 193 -7.12 -14.26 -4.95
N ALA A 194 -7.92 -14.11 -6.02
CA ALA A 194 -7.44 -14.32 -7.39
C ALA A 194 -6.46 -13.23 -7.81
N ALA A 195 -6.80 -11.95 -7.55
CA ALA A 195 -5.89 -10.83 -7.73
C ALA A 195 -4.63 -10.96 -6.87
N ASN A 196 -4.80 -11.39 -5.61
CA ASN A 196 -3.69 -11.62 -4.69
C ASN A 196 -2.69 -12.64 -5.24
N ARG A 197 -3.17 -13.77 -5.75
CA ARG A 197 -2.30 -14.79 -6.38
C ARG A 197 -1.66 -14.29 -7.66
N ALA A 198 -2.42 -13.66 -8.55
CA ALA A 198 -1.92 -13.20 -9.84
C ALA A 198 -0.81 -12.15 -9.68
N LEU A 199 -1.05 -11.13 -8.87
CA LEU A 199 -0.09 -10.04 -8.64
C LEU A 199 1.05 -10.44 -7.69
N GLY A 200 0.78 -11.36 -6.74
CA GLY A 200 1.76 -11.83 -5.77
C GLY A 200 2.71 -12.92 -6.29
N ALA A 201 2.28 -13.77 -7.22
CA ALA A 201 3.06 -14.90 -7.72
C ALA A 201 3.64 -14.67 -9.13
N THR A 202 2.81 -14.23 -10.07
CA THR A 202 3.19 -14.12 -11.48
C THR A 202 3.63 -12.71 -11.89
N GLY A 203 3.24 -11.69 -11.15
CA GLY A 203 3.58 -10.29 -11.39
C GLY A 203 4.86 -9.83 -10.69
N ARG A 204 5.59 -10.72 -10.02
CA ARG A 204 6.80 -10.35 -9.29
C ARG A 204 7.96 -10.11 -10.24
N LEU A 205 8.50 -8.90 -10.14
CA LEU A 205 9.85 -8.63 -10.64
C LEU A 205 10.87 -9.40 -9.78
N THR A 206 11.91 -9.90 -10.42
CA THR A 206 13.10 -10.40 -9.71
C THR A 206 13.75 -9.27 -8.90
N PRO A 207 14.57 -9.57 -7.89
CA PRO A 207 15.30 -8.54 -7.16
C PRO A 207 16.11 -7.60 -8.07
N ASP A 208 16.78 -8.13 -9.10
CA ASP A 208 17.56 -7.33 -10.05
C ASP A 208 16.67 -6.43 -10.91
N GLU A 209 15.52 -6.92 -11.39
CA GLU A 209 14.54 -6.11 -12.11
C GLU A 209 13.96 -5.00 -11.23
N GLN A 210 13.68 -5.28 -9.93
CA GLN A 210 13.22 -4.26 -8.98
C GLN A 210 14.27 -3.18 -8.75
N LYS A 211 15.54 -3.56 -8.60
CA LYS A 211 16.67 -2.64 -8.45
C LYS A 211 16.88 -1.80 -9.72
N ALA A 212 16.82 -2.42 -10.89
CA ALA A 212 16.91 -1.72 -12.16
C ALA A 212 15.75 -0.74 -12.35
N GLN A 213 14.52 -1.13 -11.98
CA GLN A 213 13.36 -0.25 -11.98
C GLN A 213 13.55 0.93 -11.04
N ALA A 214 14.03 0.70 -9.80
CA ALA A 214 14.30 1.74 -8.82
C ALA A 214 15.35 2.74 -9.33
N ALA A 215 16.42 2.26 -9.96
CA ALA A 215 17.48 3.11 -10.53
C ALA A 215 17.00 3.99 -11.71
N ALA A 216 15.92 3.60 -12.39
CA ALA A 216 15.34 4.38 -13.47
C ALA A 216 14.39 5.50 -13.01
N ILE A 217 13.96 5.51 -11.73
CA ILE A 217 13.03 6.52 -11.19
C ILE A 217 13.76 7.85 -11.01
N ARG A 218 13.26 8.90 -11.68
CA ARG A 218 13.82 10.25 -11.62
C ARG A 218 13.16 11.13 -10.56
N ALA A 219 11.88 10.85 -10.27
CA ALA A 219 11.13 11.58 -9.25
C ALA A 219 11.70 11.30 -7.85
N PRO A 220 11.61 12.24 -6.90
CA PRO A 220 12.00 12.00 -5.52
C PRO A 220 11.14 10.89 -4.89
N VAL A 221 11.77 9.99 -4.14
CA VAL A 221 11.09 8.89 -3.44
C VAL A 221 11.34 9.00 -1.93
N THR A 222 10.28 9.13 -1.17
CA THR A 222 10.32 9.10 0.29
C THR A 222 9.92 7.71 0.78
N PHE A 223 10.88 6.97 1.33
CA PHE A 223 10.64 5.69 1.97
C PHE A 223 10.24 5.90 3.43
N VAL A 224 9.11 5.31 3.82
CA VAL A 224 8.59 5.34 5.19
C VAL A 224 8.33 3.92 5.65
N HIS A 225 9.00 3.47 6.71
CA HIS A 225 8.89 2.10 7.19
C HIS A 225 8.81 2.07 8.72
N GLY A 226 7.93 1.23 9.28
CA GLY A 226 7.85 1.06 10.73
C GLY A 226 9.03 0.22 11.25
N ALA A 227 9.68 0.66 12.32
CA ALA A 227 10.80 -0.08 12.90
C ALA A 227 10.39 -1.45 13.46
N GLY A 228 9.12 -1.60 13.82
CA GLY A 228 8.51 -2.84 14.29
C GLY A 228 7.67 -3.58 13.23
N ASP A 229 7.76 -3.21 11.95
CA ASP A 229 7.14 -3.98 10.88
C ASP A 229 7.79 -5.37 10.82
N PRO A 230 7.03 -6.47 10.80
CA PRO A 230 7.61 -7.80 10.65
C PRO A 230 8.32 -7.99 9.30
N ARG A 231 8.05 -7.15 8.31
CA ARG A 231 8.83 -7.07 7.08
C ARG A 231 10.11 -6.28 7.37
N PRO A 232 11.29 -6.85 7.10
CA PRO A 232 12.54 -6.28 7.61
C PRO A 232 12.93 -4.99 6.89
N ALA A 233 13.28 -3.95 7.68
CA ALA A 233 13.67 -2.65 7.14
C ALA A 233 14.92 -2.73 6.23
N TRP A 234 15.81 -3.72 6.40
CA TRP A 234 16.97 -3.89 5.54
C TRP A 234 16.60 -4.15 4.08
N ALA A 235 15.52 -4.89 3.83
CA ALA A 235 15.05 -5.18 2.47
C ALA A 235 14.53 -3.92 1.76
N VAL A 236 13.87 -3.04 2.52
CA VAL A 236 13.39 -1.75 2.00
C VAL A 236 14.56 -0.78 1.79
N ARG A 237 15.56 -0.80 2.67
CA ARG A 237 16.77 0.02 2.53
C ARG A 237 17.59 -0.41 1.31
N ASP A 238 17.78 -1.72 1.10
CA ASP A 238 18.46 -2.22 -0.11
C ASP A 238 17.76 -1.74 -1.40
N LEU A 239 16.42 -1.68 -1.43
CA LEU A 239 15.71 -1.09 -2.56
C LEU A 239 15.92 0.43 -2.67
N ALA A 240 15.86 1.14 -1.53
CA ALA A 240 15.99 2.59 -1.47
C ALA A 240 17.35 3.06 -1.98
N ASP A 241 18.42 2.36 -1.63
CA ASP A 241 19.80 2.69 -2.02
C ASP A 241 20.03 2.64 -3.55
N HIS A 242 19.08 2.03 -4.31
CA HIS A 242 19.10 2.03 -5.77
C HIS A 242 18.33 3.19 -6.40
N VAL A 243 17.55 3.96 -5.64
CA VAL A 243 16.83 5.15 -6.13
C VAL A 243 17.74 6.36 -6.06
N PRO A 244 18.05 7.07 -7.19
CA PRO A 244 19.01 8.17 -7.19
C PRO A 244 18.65 9.34 -6.27
N ASN A 245 17.36 9.67 -6.17
CA ASN A 245 16.85 10.75 -5.31
C ASN A 245 15.87 10.18 -4.29
N HIS A 246 16.38 9.79 -3.13
CA HIS A 246 15.55 9.22 -2.08
C HIS A 246 15.85 9.78 -0.68
N THR A 247 14.85 9.67 0.18
CA THR A 247 14.97 9.79 1.64
C THR A 247 14.41 8.54 2.31
N PHE A 248 14.92 8.19 3.48
CA PHE A 248 14.48 6.99 4.22
C PHE A 248 14.15 7.34 5.66
N HIS A 249 12.91 7.10 6.05
CA HIS A 249 12.39 7.35 7.40
C HIS A 249 11.99 6.02 8.05
N LEU A 250 12.77 5.60 9.04
CA LEU A 250 12.41 4.50 9.92
C LEU A 250 11.64 5.07 11.12
N ILE A 251 10.39 4.62 11.31
CA ILE A 251 9.49 5.15 12.34
C ILE A 251 9.53 4.26 13.58
N PRO A 252 10.17 4.71 14.68
CA PRO A 252 10.22 3.95 15.93
C PRO A 252 8.82 3.73 16.49
N GLY A 253 8.57 2.56 17.09
CA GLY A 253 7.29 2.22 17.72
C GLY A 253 6.12 2.05 16.75
N ALA A 254 6.40 1.82 15.47
CA ALA A 254 5.38 1.57 14.46
C ALA A 254 5.65 0.26 13.71
N GLY A 255 4.59 -0.43 13.35
CA GLY A 255 4.58 -1.62 12.50
C GLY A 255 4.25 -1.29 11.04
N HIS A 256 3.49 -2.19 10.41
CA HIS A 256 3.17 -2.13 8.97
C HIS A 256 2.23 -0.97 8.60
N SER A 257 1.39 -0.54 9.54
CA SER A 257 0.49 0.61 9.37
C SER A 257 0.93 1.78 10.26
N PRO A 258 2.07 2.43 9.96
CA PRO A 258 2.70 3.38 10.87
C PRO A 258 1.85 4.61 11.18
N TRP A 259 0.88 4.96 10.33
CA TRP A 259 -0.05 6.07 10.57
C TRP A 259 -1.08 5.79 11.67
N LEU A 260 -1.32 4.53 12.03
CA LEU A 260 -2.17 4.14 13.16
C LEU A 260 -1.41 4.23 14.48
N GLU A 261 -0.13 3.86 14.47
CA GLU A 261 0.69 3.71 15.66
C GLU A 261 1.48 4.99 16.00
N GLN A 262 1.92 5.75 14.98
CA GLN A 262 2.70 6.98 15.10
C GLN A 262 2.15 8.08 14.16
N PRO A 263 0.88 8.49 14.32
CA PRO A 263 0.19 9.35 13.36
C PRO A 263 0.87 10.69 13.13
N GLU A 264 1.36 11.36 14.20
CA GLU A 264 1.98 12.68 14.08
C GLU A 264 3.31 12.62 13.31
N ARG A 265 4.11 11.58 13.58
CA ARG A 265 5.38 11.41 12.88
C ARG A 265 5.20 11.08 11.41
N VAL A 266 4.22 10.22 11.09
CA VAL A 266 3.88 9.90 9.70
C VAL A 266 3.33 11.13 9.00
N ARG A 267 2.42 11.88 9.63
CA ARG A 267 1.87 13.13 9.10
C ARG A 267 2.99 14.12 8.72
N GLU A 268 3.97 14.34 9.63
CA GLU A 268 5.11 15.23 9.39
C GLU A 268 5.86 14.81 8.11
N VAL A 269 6.23 13.53 7.99
CA VAL A 269 6.98 13.01 6.84
C VAL A 269 6.18 13.12 5.53
N LEU A 270 4.90 12.74 5.55
CA LEU A 270 4.05 12.81 4.37
C LEU A 270 3.85 14.25 3.88
N ARG A 271 3.64 15.20 4.81
CA ARG A 271 3.49 16.62 4.48
C ARG A 271 4.77 17.18 3.86
N ALA A 272 5.93 16.84 4.40
CA ALA A 272 7.21 17.23 3.81
C ALA A 272 7.38 16.68 2.38
N ALA A 273 7.07 15.42 2.15
CA ALA A 273 7.15 14.76 0.84
C ALA A 273 6.22 15.38 -0.22
N VAL A 274 5.05 15.91 0.20
CA VAL A 274 4.06 16.53 -0.69
C VAL A 274 4.34 18.00 -0.93
N MET A 275 4.91 18.71 0.06
CA MET A 275 5.18 20.16 -0.02
C MET A 275 6.42 20.50 -0.81
N GLU A 276 7.42 19.62 -0.80
CA GLU A 276 8.70 19.81 -1.49
C GLU A 276 9.01 18.62 -2.41
N PRO A 277 8.22 18.36 -3.45
CA PRO A 277 8.66 17.44 -4.49
C PRO A 277 9.81 18.12 -5.23
N LYS A 278 11.04 17.80 -4.84
CA LYS A 278 12.28 18.37 -5.39
C LYS A 278 12.52 17.91 -6.83
#